data_ee7c63b973a49b67b165a08050dfb542
#
_entry.id   ee7c63b973a49b67b165a08050dfb542
#
_cell.length_a   1.000
_cell.length_b   1.000
_cell.length_c   1.000
_cell.angle_alpha   90.00
_cell.angle_beta   90.00
_cell.angle_gamma   90.00
#
_symmetry.space_group_name_H-M   'P 1'
#
loop_
_entity.id
_entity.type
_entity.pdbx_description
1 polymer ?
#
loop_
_entity_poly.entity_id
_entity_poly.type
_entity_poly.pdbx_seq_one_letter_code
_entity_poly.pdbx_strand_id
1 'polypeptide(L)'
;MNEINVKRMLLAGLAMLVVWVVVEVLVEQGMARVLFGQSSQEMWLQVIELDDWSALNFWVNTFIALLNCTLLIWLYASLRPMYGVGTRTALITSAFGIILGFSLFINFINLGLFPLKLGLLEAGFEAIELTIAMIAGATVYEGEARWVGCD
;
A
#
# COMPACT_ATOMS: atom_id res chain seq x y z
N MET A 1 24.39 14.18 6.14
CA MET A 1 23.39 13.19 5.69
C MET A 1 23.05 12.35 6.90
N ASN A 2 21.80 12.38 7.40
CA ASN A 2 21.40 11.46 8.45
C ASN A 2 21.36 10.06 7.84
N GLU A 3 22.15 9.15 8.40
CA GLU A 3 22.17 7.76 7.95
C GLU A 3 20.77 7.15 8.09
N ILE A 4 20.34 6.43 7.07
CA ILE A 4 19.05 5.72 7.08
C ILE A 4 19.21 4.56 8.09
N ASN A 5 18.34 4.54 9.11
CA ASN A 5 18.34 3.48 10.09
C ASN A 5 17.63 2.23 9.53
N VAL A 6 18.42 1.28 9.05
CA VAL A 6 17.92 0.05 8.39
C VAL A 6 16.99 -0.76 9.31
N LYS A 7 17.32 -0.88 10.61
CA LYS A 7 16.45 -1.61 11.55
C LYS A 7 15.07 -0.97 11.68
N ARG A 8 15.03 0.37 11.82
CA ARG A 8 13.76 1.11 11.87
C ARG A 8 13.01 1.04 10.55
N MET A 9 13.72 1.06 9.42
CA MET A 9 13.14 0.93 8.09
C MET A 9 12.41 -0.42 7.94
N LEU A 10 13.04 -1.53 8.35
CA LEU A 10 12.42 -2.85 8.29
C LEU A 10 11.22 -2.97 9.24
N LEU A 11 11.32 -2.46 10.46
CA LEU A 11 10.20 -2.45 11.41
C LEU A 11 9.03 -1.60 10.91
N ALA A 12 9.31 -0.44 10.34
CA ALA A 12 8.31 0.43 9.76
C ALA A 12 7.66 -0.19 8.51
N GLY A 13 8.44 -0.87 7.67
CA GLY A 13 7.92 -1.63 6.53
C GLY A 13 6.98 -2.75 6.96
N LEU A 14 7.34 -3.48 8.01
CA LEU A 14 6.47 -4.51 8.59
C LEU A 14 5.18 -3.92 9.17
N ALA A 15 5.28 -2.81 9.92
CA ALA A 15 4.13 -2.12 10.48
C ALA A 15 3.20 -1.59 9.36
N MET A 16 3.78 -1.02 8.30
CA MET A 16 3.06 -0.59 7.11
C MET A 16 2.30 -1.76 6.47
N LEU A 17 2.94 -2.92 6.29
CA LEU A 17 2.32 -4.12 5.74
C LEU A 17 1.13 -4.59 6.59
N VAL A 18 1.30 -4.66 7.92
CA VAL A 18 0.22 -5.08 8.83
C VAL A 18 -0.97 -4.13 8.72
N VAL A 19 -0.74 -2.82 8.73
CA VAL A 19 -1.81 -1.83 8.59
C VAL A 19 -2.45 -1.92 7.21
N TRP A 20 -1.67 -2.10 6.14
CA TRP A 20 -2.20 -2.28 4.79
C TRP A 20 -3.17 -3.46 4.74
N VAL A 21 -2.75 -4.66 5.17
CA VAL A 21 -3.61 -5.85 5.18
C VAL A 21 -4.89 -5.64 6.00
N VAL A 22 -4.80 -4.99 7.16
CA VAL A 22 -5.98 -4.68 7.98
C VAL A 22 -6.94 -3.74 7.25
N VAL A 23 -6.42 -2.69 6.63
CA VAL A 23 -7.24 -1.71 5.88
C VAL A 23 -7.82 -2.34 4.63
N GLU A 24 -7.05 -3.14 3.88
CA GLU A 24 -7.50 -3.94 2.73
C GLU A 24 -8.73 -4.78 3.08
N VAL A 25 -8.65 -5.58 4.16
CA VAL A 25 -9.78 -6.39 4.61
C VAL A 25 -11.01 -5.53 4.94
N LEU A 26 -10.83 -4.39 5.59
CA LEU A 26 -11.92 -3.48 5.94
C LEU A 26 -12.54 -2.79 4.71
N VAL A 27 -11.71 -2.35 3.78
CA VAL A 27 -12.13 -1.61 2.59
C VAL A 27 -12.69 -2.57 1.55
N GLU A 28 -11.95 -3.59 1.16
CA GLU A 28 -12.37 -4.50 0.10
C GLU A 28 -13.50 -5.42 0.52
N GLN A 29 -13.46 -5.98 1.73
CA GLN A 29 -14.52 -6.85 2.19
C GLN A 29 -15.74 -6.08 2.73
N GLY A 30 -15.53 -4.91 3.36
CA GLY A 30 -16.58 -4.08 3.93
C GLY A 30 -17.23 -3.17 2.90
N MET A 31 -16.47 -2.22 2.34
CA MET A 31 -17.01 -1.20 1.43
C MET A 31 -17.45 -1.78 0.09
N ALA A 32 -16.71 -2.73 -0.49
CA ALA A 32 -17.10 -3.32 -1.76
C ALA A 32 -18.44 -4.05 -1.64
N ARG A 33 -18.69 -4.80 -0.56
CA ARG A 33 -19.99 -5.44 -0.32
C ARG A 33 -21.15 -4.44 -0.17
N VAL A 34 -20.90 -3.33 0.53
CA VAL A 34 -21.93 -2.29 0.70
C VAL A 34 -22.25 -1.59 -0.63
N LEU A 35 -21.22 -1.30 -1.44
CA LEU A 35 -21.38 -0.55 -2.69
C LEU A 35 -21.84 -1.41 -3.87
N PHE A 36 -21.39 -2.67 -3.93
CA PHE A 36 -21.56 -3.53 -5.11
C PHE A 36 -22.29 -4.85 -4.81
N GLY A 37 -22.63 -5.13 -3.55
CA GLY A 37 -23.31 -6.35 -3.13
C GLY A 37 -22.42 -7.59 -3.10
N GLN A 38 -21.13 -7.46 -3.45
CA GLN A 38 -20.14 -8.54 -3.47
C GLN A 38 -18.78 -8.00 -3.09
N SER A 39 -17.90 -8.84 -2.56
CA SER A 39 -16.53 -8.44 -2.20
C SER A 39 -15.66 -8.26 -3.46
N SER A 40 -14.58 -7.49 -3.32
CA SER A 40 -13.57 -7.35 -4.36
C SER A 40 -13.02 -8.72 -4.79
N GLN A 41 -12.72 -9.60 -3.84
CA GLN A 41 -12.26 -10.96 -4.12
C GLN A 41 -13.27 -11.78 -4.94
N GLU A 42 -14.58 -11.68 -4.68
CA GLU A 42 -15.61 -12.36 -5.47
C GLU A 42 -15.66 -11.82 -6.90
N MET A 43 -15.47 -10.50 -7.08
CA MET A 43 -15.37 -9.89 -8.42
C MET A 43 -14.12 -10.36 -9.17
N TRP A 44 -12.99 -10.51 -8.47
CA TRP A 44 -11.76 -11.04 -9.02
C TRP A 44 -11.89 -12.47 -9.52
N LEU A 45 -12.46 -13.37 -8.71
CA LEU A 45 -12.65 -14.78 -9.06
C LEU A 45 -13.56 -14.98 -10.27
N GLN A 46 -14.43 -14.00 -10.59
CA GLN A 46 -15.25 -14.04 -11.80
C GLN A 46 -14.48 -13.69 -13.08
N VAL A 47 -13.36 -12.97 -12.95
CA VAL A 47 -12.57 -12.47 -14.08
C VAL A 47 -11.36 -13.36 -14.37
N ILE A 48 -10.79 -13.94 -13.32
CA ILE A 48 -9.60 -14.78 -13.42
C ILE A 48 -10.00 -16.18 -12.96
N GLU A 49 -10.01 -17.14 -13.89
CA GLU A 49 -10.11 -18.58 -13.58
C GLU A 49 -8.82 -19.01 -12.84
N LEU A 50 -8.74 -18.68 -11.56
CA LEU A 50 -7.63 -19.12 -10.71
C LEU A 50 -7.95 -20.51 -10.17
N ASP A 51 -7.45 -21.52 -10.87
CA ASP A 51 -7.67 -22.92 -10.47
C ASP A 51 -7.01 -23.32 -9.15
N ASP A 52 -5.95 -22.60 -8.70
CA ASP A 52 -5.31 -22.90 -7.42
C ASP A 52 -4.51 -21.73 -6.85
N TRP A 53 -5.04 -21.06 -5.82
CA TRP A 53 -4.24 -20.26 -4.91
C TRP A 53 -3.40 -21.19 -4.02
N SER A 54 -2.21 -21.56 -4.49
CA SER A 54 -1.29 -22.35 -3.69
C SER A 54 -0.73 -21.52 -2.53
N ALA A 55 -0.38 -22.20 -1.42
CA ALA A 55 0.31 -21.56 -0.30
C ALA A 55 1.58 -20.82 -0.74
N LEU A 56 2.22 -21.27 -1.83
CA LEU A 56 3.38 -20.61 -2.43
C LEU A 56 3.02 -19.22 -2.96
N ASN A 57 1.89 -19.06 -3.65
CA ASN A 57 1.44 -17.77 -4.18
C ASN A 57 1.18 -16.78 -3.05
N PHE A 58 0.60 -17.22 -1.93
CA PHE A 58 0.41 -16.41 -0.75
C PHE A 58 1.75 -15.88 -0.18
N TRP A 59 2.74 -16.75 -0.01
CA TRP A 59 4.04 -16.35 0.53
C TRP A 59 4.82 -15.43 -0.41
N VAL A 60 4.76 -15.69 -1.71
CA VAL A 60 5.39 -14.82 -2.73
C VAL A 60 4.75 -13.43 -2.70
N ASN A 61 3.42 -13.34 -2.71
CA ASN A 61 2.73 -12.06 -2.65
C ASN A 61 3.02 -11.30 -1.35
N THR A 62 2.99 -11.98 -0.20
CA THR A 62 3.34 -11.37 1.10
C THR A 62 4.78 -10.84 1.10
N PHE A 63 5.72 -11.58 0.53
CA PHE A 63 7.11 -11.13 0.41
C PHE A 63 7.24 -9.90 -0.49
N ILE A 64 6.57 -9.89 -1.64
CA ILE A 64 6.56 -8.74 -2.57
C ILE A 64 5.93 -7.52 -1.89
N ALA A 65 4.81 -7.69 -1.18
CA ALA A 65 4.15 -6.63 -0.44
C ALA A 65 5.08 -6.05 0.65
N LEU A 66 5.77 -6.90 1.42
CA LEU A 66 6.75 -6.45 2.41
C LEU A 66 7.92 -5.70 1.79
N LEU A 67 8.40 -6.16 0.65
CA LEU A 67 9.45 -5.48 -0.10
C LEU A 67 8.99 -4.08 -0.55
N ASN A 68 7.80 -3.97 -1.13
CA ASN A 68 7.21 -2.71 -1.56
C ASN A 68 7.01 -1.74 -0.38
N CYS A 69 6.47 -2.20 0.74
CA CYS A 69 6.33 -1.40 1.96
C CYS A 69 7.68 -0.89 2.45
N THR A 70 8.70 -1.76 2.46
CA THR A 70 10.06 -1.38 2.88
C THR A 70 10.69 -0.36 1.94
N LEU A 71 10.49 -0.50 0.63
CA LEU A 71 10.96 0.45 -0.37
C LEU A 71 10.27 1.82 -0.23
N LEU A 72 8.98 1.85 0.06
CA LEU A 72 8.25 3.10 0.30
C LEU A 72 8.74 3.78 1.59
N ILE A 73 9.02 3.06 2.67
CA ILE A 73 9.63 3.62 3.87
C ILE A 73 11.06 4.12 3.58
N TRP A 74 11.82 3.41 2.75
CA TRP A 74 13.13 3.91 2.30
C TRP A 74 13.00 5.23 1.50
N LEU A 75 12.02 5.31 0.61
CA LEU A 75 11.72 6.53 -0.14
C LEU A 75 11.32 7.67 0.79
N TYR A 76 10.45 7.41 1.78
CA TYR A 76 10.10 8.37 2.82
C TYR A 76 11.34 8.90 3.54
N ALA A 77 12.21 8.00 4.01
CA ALA A 77 13.46 8.35 4.69
C ALA A 77 14.37 9.21 3.82
N SER A 78 14.39 8.95 2.51
CA SER A 78 15.18 9.69 1.51
C SER A 78 14.60 11.08 1.21
N LEU A 79 13.28 11.25 1.23
CA LEU A 79 12.59 12.52 0.97
C LEU A 79 12.53 13.42 2.21
N ARG A 80 12.67 12.86 3.40
CA ARG A 80 12.61 13.57 4.68
C ARG A 80 13.54 14.79 4.79
N PRO A 81 14.79 14.76 4.29
CA PRO A 81 15.66 15.92 4.34
C PRO A 81 15.15 17.12 3.53
N MET A 82 14.32 16.86 2.51
CA MET A 82 13.79 17.90 1.60
C MET A 82 12.45 18.47 2.08
N TYR A 83 11.56 17.59 2.60
CA TYR A 83 10.16 17.93 2.90
C TYR A 83 9.84 17.97 4.39
N GLY A 84 10.79 17.59 5.24
CA GLY A 84 10.61 17.52 6.69
C GLY A 84 10.10 16.16 7.16
N VAL A 85 10.00 16.02 8.48
CA VAL A 85 9.46 14.83 9.16
C VAL A 85 7.93 14.96 9.22
N GLY A 86 7.20 13.86 9.04
CA GLY A 86 5.78 13.81 9.35
C GLY A 86 4.87 13.51 8.17
N THR A 87 3.59 13.83 8.36
CA THR A 87 2.48 13.45 7.46
C THR A 87 2.67 13.98 6.03
N ARG A 88 3.21 15.19 5.87
CA ARG A 88 3.44 15.78 4.54
C ARG A 88 4.34 14.89 3.68
N THR A 89 5.46 14.46 4.23
CA THR A 89 6.40 13.58 3.50
C THR A 89 5.81 12.20 3.28
N ALA A 90 5.03 11.67 4.24
CA ALA A 90 4.30 10.41 4.08
C ALA A 90 3.29 10.50 2.93
N LEU A 91 2.51 11.59 2.81
CA LEU A 91 1.57 11.80 1.71
C LEU A 91 2.27 11.95 0.36
N ILE A 92 3.41 12.63 0.29
CA ILE A 92 4.20 12.72 -0.95
C ILE A 92 4.68 11.32 -1.35
N THR A 93 5.17 10.53 -0.38
CA THR A 93 5.64 9.17 -0.64
C THR A 93 4.49 8.25 -1.08
N SER A 94 3.33 8.32 -0.42
CA SER A 94 2.16 7.53 -0.85
C SER A 94 1.72 7.90 -2.25
N ALA A 95 1.75 9.18 -2.63
CA ALA A 95 1.41 9.61 -3.98
C ALA A 95 2.32 8.98 -5.05
N PHE A 96 3.61 8.80 -4.79
CA PHE A 96 4.50 8.05 -5.69
C PHE A 96 4.07 6.58 -5.82
N GLY A 97 3.77 5.91 -4.71
CA GLY A 97 3.28 4.54 -4.73
C GLY A 97 1.97 4.40 -5.49
N ILE A 98 1.02 5.30 -5.25
CA ILE A 98 -0.29 5.35 -5.93
C ILE A 98 -0.11 5.54 -7.45
N ILE A 99 0.76 6.45 -7.88
CA ILE A 99 1.02 6.67 -9.32
C ILE A 99 1.60 5.41 -9.97
N LEU A 100 2.53 4.73 -9.29
CA LEU A 100 3.11 3.49 -9.80
C LEU A 100 2.07 2.37 -9.87
N GLY A 101 1.27 2.16 -8.81
CA GLY A 101 0.18 1.18 -8.77
C GLY A 101 -0.85 1.45 -9.85
N PHE A 102 -1.32 2.70 -9.96
CA PHE A 102 -2.26 3.12 -10.99
C PHE A 102 -1.73 2.86 -12.41
N SER A 103 -0.45 3.13 -12.64
CA SER A 103 0.19 2.85 -13.93
C SER A 103 0.19 1.37 -14.27
N LEU A 104 0.38 0.48 -13.28
CA LEU A 104 0.30 -0.97 -13.47
C LEU A 104 -1.14 -1.41 -13.81
N PHE A 105 -2.15 -0.93 -13.07
CA PHE A 105 -3.56 -1.24 -13.37
C PHE A 105 -3.98 -0.79 -14.76
N ILE A 106 -3.59 0.42 -15.19
CA ILE A 106 -3.86 0.90 -16.56
C ILE A 106 -3.23 -0.03 -17.60
N ASN A 107 -2.00 -0.51 -17.37
CA ASN A 107 -1.37 -1.45 -18.29
C ASN A 107 -2.15 -2.77 -18.35
N PHE A 108 -2.60 -3.32 -17.23
CA PHE A 108 -3.42 -4.55 -17.22
C PHE A 108 -4.76 -4.36 -17.92
N ILE A 109 -5.41 -3.20 -17.76
CA ILE A 109 -6.64 -2.84 -18.47
C ILE A 109 -6.37 -2.78 -20.00
N ASN A 110 -5.28 -2.11 -20.42
CA ASN A 110 -4.92 -2.00 -21.83
C ASN A 110 -4.57 -3.34 -22.48
N LEU A 111 -4.02 -4.27 -21.71
CA LEU A 111 -3.76 -5.64 -22.16
C LEU A 111 -5.01 -6.53 -22.17
N GLY A 112 -6.16 -6.01 -21.74
CA GLY A 112 -7.40 -6.77 -21.66
C GLY A 112 -7.44 -7.80 -20.52
N LEU A 113 -6.48 -7.75 -19.59
CA LEU A 113 -6.41 -8.65 -18.46
C LEU A 113 -7.40 -8.27 -17.35
N PHE A 114 -7.82 -7.00 -17.34
CA PHE A 114 -8.74 -6.44 -16.35
C PHE A 114 -9.88 -5.68 -16.99
N PRO A 115 -11.12 -5.87 -16.52
CA PRO A 115 -12.22 -4.98 -16.83
C PRO A 115 -11.95 -3.57 -16.27
N LEU A 116 -12.18 -2.54 -17.08
CA LEU A 116 -11.95 -1.14 -16.72
C LEU A 116 -12.57 -0.76 -15.36
N LYS A 117 -13.83 -1.20 -15.14
CA LYS A 117 -14.56 -0.88 -13.90
C LYS A 117 -13.87 -1.47 -12.67
N LEU A 118 -13.42 -2.71 -12.74
CA LEU A 118 -12.73 -3.39 -11.65
C LEU A 118 -11.37 -2.75 -11.38
N GLY A 119 -10.57 -2.51 -12.44
CA GLY A 119 -9.26 -1.90 -12.30
C GLY A 119 -9.29 -0.48 -11.71
N LEU A 120 -10.30 0.34 -12.06
CA LEU A 120 -10.46 1.67 -11.46
C LEU A 120 -10.90 1.60 -10.00
N LEU A 121 -11.75 0.62 -9.65
CA LEU A 121 -12.18 0.40 -8.29
C LEU A 121 -11.01 0.01 -7.39
N GLU A 122 -10.23 -1.00 -7.81
CA GLU A 122 -9.04 -1.47 -7.11
C GLU A 122 -8.01 -0.36 -6.93
N ALA A 123 -7.72 0.39 -7.99
CA ALA A 123 -6.79 1.52 -7.89
C ALA A 123 -7.27 2.60 -6.90
N GLY A 124 -8.60 2.80 -6.79
CA GLY A 124 -9.18 3.72 -5.81
C GLY A 124 -9.05 3.21 -4.38
N PHE A 125 -9.28 1.92 -4.14
CA PHE A 125 -9.13 1.30 -2.84
C PHE A 125 -7.66 1.27 -2.42
N GLU A 126 -6.76 0.84 -3.29
CA GLU A 126 -5.32 0.83 -3.05
C GLU A 126 -4.77 2.22 -2.67
N ALA A 127 -5.29 3.29 -3.29
CA ALA A 127 -4.88 4.64 -2.94
C ALA A 127 -5.21 5.02 -1.48
N ILE A 128 -6.36 4.60 -0.98
CA ILE A 128 -6.78 4.82 0.41
C ILE A 128 -5.92 3.99 1.35
N GLU A 129 -5.78 2.71 1.07
CA GLU A 129 -5.06 1.74 1.87
C GLU A 129 -3.58 2.11 2.00
N LEU A 130 -2.94 2.41 0.87
CA LEU A 130 -1.54 2.80 0.82
C LEU A 130 -1.28 4.11 1.57
N THR A 131 -2.20 5.07 1.49
CA THR A 131 -2.07 6.34 2.20
C THR A 131 -2.11 6.13 3.71
N ILE A 132 -3.07 5.35 4.21
CA ILE A 132 -3.22 5.05 5.64
C ILE A 132 -2.01 4.25 6.14
N ALA A 133 -1.63 3.20 5.40
CA ALA A 133 -0.50 2.36 5.74
C ALA A 133 0.82 3.14 5.74
N MET A 134 1.02 4.06 4.78
CA MET A 134 2.21 4.89 4.70
C MET A 134 2.34 5.84 5.89
N ILE A 135 1.24 6.46 6.35
CA ILE A 135 1.25 7.31 7.55
C ILE A 135 1.63 6.49 8.78
N ALA A 136 1.06 5.28 8.94
CA ALA A 136 1.38 4.39 10.03
C ALA A 136 2.86 3.95 10.00
N GLY A 137 3.36 3.52 8.85
CA GLY A 137 4.77 3.15 8.67
C GLY A 137 5.73 4.30 8.96
N ALA A 138 5.42 5.51 8.47
CA ALA A 138 6.20 6.71 8.75
C ALA A 138 6.24 7.03 10.25
N THR A 139 5.13 6.88 10.95
CA THR A 139 5.05 7.07 12.41
C THR A 139 5.98 6.12 13.16
N VAL A 140 5.98 4.84 12.78
CA VAL A 140 6.89 3.84 13.38
C VAL A 140 8.35 4.14 13.04
N TYR A 141 8.64 4.59 11.81
CA TYR A 141 10.00 4.96 11.41
C TYR A 141 10.55 6.12 12.25
N GLU A 142 9.75 7.15 12.53
CA GLU A 142 10.18 8.31 13.30
C GLU A 142 10.24 8.02 14.82
N GLY A 143 9.39 7.14 15.33
CA GLY A 143 9.19 6.91 16.76
C GLY A 143 8.41 8.04 17.42
N GLU A 144 7.84 7.80 18.58
CA GLU A 144 6.89 8.71 19.28
C GLU A 144 7.48 10.11 19.58
N ALA A 145 8.80 10.23 19.71
CA ALA A 145 9.44 11.45 20.24
C ALA A 145 9.50 12.64 19.26
N ARG A 146 9.15 12.48 17.97
CA ARG A 146 9.35 13.52 16.95
C ARG A 146 8.08 14.07 16.29
N TRP A 147 6.93 13.47 16.52
CA TRP A 147 5.67 13.98 15.95
C TRP A 147 5.09 15.17 16.74
N VAL A 148 5.53 15.37 17.98
CA VAL A 148 5.01 16.38 18.91
C VAL A 148 5.74 17.73 18.82
N GLY A 149 6.73 17.87 17.95
CA GLY A 149 7.66 19.02 17.92
C GLY A 149 7.66 19.86 16.64
N CYS A 150 6.60 19.85 15.85
CA CYS A 150 6.47 20.73 14.68
C CYS A 150 5.28 21.70 14.87
N ASP A 151 5.45 22.65 15.76
CA ASP A 151 4.73 23.93 15.75
C ASP A 151 5.66 25.02 15.20
#